data_8def7862f2d16af06d6ff4af4139f86a
#
_entry.id   8def7862f2d16af06d6ff4af4139f86a
#
_cell.length_a   1.000
_cell.length_b   1.000
_cell.length_c   1.000
_cell.angle_alpha   90.00
_cell.angle_beta   90.00
_cell.angle_gamma   90.00
#
_symmetry.space_group_name_H-M   'P 1'
#
loop_
_entity.id
_entity.type
_entity.pdbx_description
1 polymer ?
#
loop_
_entity_poly.entity_id
_entity_poly.type
_entity_poly.pdbx_seq_one_letter_code
_entity_poly.pdbx_strand_id
1 'polypeptide(L)'
;MTDELNGSPILNDVLGDALPMLEVFHAKLEREGEPRGLIGPRDVDIIWERHILNSAAIVPFIREATDGMRFKTVADVGSGGGFPGIVAAACLPDHEFTLIEPMERRVEWLEECVNEMGLKN
;
A
#
# COMPACT_ATOMS: atom_id res chain seq x y z
N MET A 1 -3.51 -2.28 21.66
CA MET A 1 -2.05 -2.18 21.48
C MET A 1 -1.77 -1.43 20.20
N THR A 2 -0.65 -0.77 20.15
CA THR A 2 -0.26 0.02 18.98
C THR A 2 0.90 -0.65 18.25
N ASP A 3 1.01 -0.34 16.96
CA ASP A 3 2.12 -0.80 16.14
C ASP A 3 3.43 -0.15 16.64
N GLU A 4 4.40 -0.97 16.98
CA GLU A 4 5.67 -0.51 17.56
C GLU A 4 6.49 0.35 16.61
N LEU A 5 6.27 0.23 15.30
CA LEU A 5 6.98 1.02 14.31
C LEU A 5 6.38 2.42 14.10
N ASN A 6 5.25 2.74 14.73
CA ASN A 6 4.68 4.08 14.65
C ASN A 6 5.73 5.12 15.06
N GLY A 7 6.01 6.07 14.18
CA GLY A 7 6.98 7.13 14.43
C GLY A 7 8.44 6.69 14.33
N SER A 8 8.70 5.43 13.94
CA SER A 8 10.08 4.96 13.78
C SER A 8 10.79 5.63 12.60
N PRO A 9 12.07 6.03 12.78
CA PRO A 9 12.84 6.60 11.67
C PRO A 9 12.98 5.70 10.44
N ILE A 10 12.89 4.37 10.62
CA ILE A 10 12.98 3.42 9.51
C ILE A 10 11.87 3.63 8.49
N LEU A 11 10.70 4.09 8.92
CA LEU A 11 9.58 4.35 8.02
C LEU A 11 9.94 5.44 7.02
N ASN A 12 10.55 6.51 7.50
CA ASN A 12 10.98 7.60 6.62
C ASN A 12 12.14 7.17 5.72
N ASP A 13 13.07 6.38 6.26
CA ASP A 13 14.22 5.89 5.49
C ASP A 13 13.78 5.00 4.32
N VAL A 14 12.78 4.14 4.52
CA VAL A 14 12.31 3.21 3.51
C VAL A 14 11.27 3.83 2.59
N LEU A 15 10.32 4.58 3.15
CA LEU A 15 9.13 5.06 2.42
C LEU A 15 9.27 6.49 1.91
N GLY A 16 10.16 7.30 2.52
CA GLY A 16 10.42 8.66 2.07
C GLY A 16 9.15 9.50 1.94
N ASP A 17 8.97 10.13 0.79
CA ASP A 17 7.84 11.03 0.53
C ASP A 17 6.49 10.32 0.49
N ALA A 18 6.48 8.99 0.39
CA ALA A 18 5.24 8.20 0.44
C ALA A 18 4.71 8.05 1.87
N LEU A 19 5.52 8.34 2.88
CA LEU A 19 5.14 8.09 4.27
C LEU A 19 3.83 8.76 4.69
N PRO A 20 3.57 10.05 4.40
CA PRO A 20 2.30 10.67 4.80
C PRO A 20 1.06 9.94 4.26
N MET A 21 1.08 9.53 2.99
CA MET A 21 -0.03 8.77 2.40
C MET A 21 -0.16 7.41 3.06
N LEU A 22 0.96 6.76 3.32
CA LEU A 22 0.96 5.42 3.92
C LEU A 22 0.59 5.45 5.40
N GLU A 23 0.78 6.57 6.09
CA GLU A 23 0.24 6.74 7.44
C GLU A 23 -1.29 6.77 7.44
N VAL A 24 -1.90 7.37 6.43
CA VAL A 24 -3.36 7.34 6.24
C VAL A 24 -3.82 5.90 6.00
N PHE A 25 -3.12 5.17 5.14
CA PHE A 25 -3.41 3.79 4.84
C PHE A 25 -3.29 2.90 6.08
N HIS A 26 -2.20 3.06 6.84
CA HIS A 26 -1.99 2.33 8.08
C HIS A 26 -3.14 2.56 9.06
N ALA A 27 -3.51 3.82 9.29
CA ALA A 27 -4.58 4.17 10.21
C ALA A 27 -5.93 3.55 9.80
N LYS A 28 -6.22 3.53 8.50
CA LYS A 28 -7.44 2.92 7.98
C LYS A 28 -7.43 1.41 8.16
N LEU A 29 -6.30 0.76 7.89
CA LEU A 29 -6.15 -0.68 8.12
C LEU A 29 -6.28 -1.03 9.60
N GLU A 30 -5.74 -0.21 10.47
CA GLU A 30 -5.82 -0.42 11.92
C GLU A 30 -7.27 -0.38 12.41
N ARG A 31 -8.07 0.56 11.87
CA ARG A 31 -9.49 0.70 12.25
C ARG A 31 -10.40 -0.33 11.61
N GLU A 32 -10.18 -0.64 10.34
CA GLU A 32 -11.16 -1.36 9.53
C GLU A 32 -10.66 -2.67 8.92
N GLY A 33 -9.35 -2.91 8.93
CA GLY A 33 -8.76 -4.05 8.22
C GLY A 33 -9.25 -5.40 8.71
N GLU A 34 -9.25 -5.62 10.03
CA GLU A 34 -9.72 -6.88 10.60
C GLU A 34 -11.23 -7.05 10.43
N PRO A 35 -12.10 -6.06 10.79
CA PRO A 35 -13.53 -6.20 10.59
C PRO A 35 -13.94 -6.49 9.15
N ARG A 36 -13.21 -5.96 8.19
CA ARG A 36 -13.49 -6.19 6.77
C ARG A 36 -12.82 -7.46 6.21
N GLY A 37 -12.06 -8.18 7.05
CA GLY A 37 -11.40 -9.41 6.62
C GLY A 37 -10.20 -9.19 5.70
N LEU A 38 -9.57 -8.02 5.76
CA LEU A 38 -8.43 -7.67 4.91
C LEU A 38 -7.10 -8.06 5.54
N ILE A 39 -7.03 -8.06 6.86
CA ILE A 39 -5.89 -8.51 7.64
C ILE A 39 -6.39 -9.40 8.77
N GLY A 40 -5.52 -10.28 9.27
CA GLY A 40 -5.85 -11.14 10.41
C GLY A 40 -5.73 -10.38 11.74
N PRO A 41 -6.35 -10.92 12.81
CA PRO A 41 -6.30 -10.27 14.13
C PRO A 41 -4.89 -10.17 14.71
N ARG A 42 -4.00 -11.07 14.30
CA ARG A 42 -2.60 -11.06 14.76
C ARG A 42 -1.76 -9.98 14.06
N ASP A 43 -2.25 -9.42 12.96
CA ASP A 43 -1.51 -8.46 12.16
C ASP A 43 -1.80 -7.00 12.52
N VAL A 44 -2.86 -6.75 13.29
CA VAL A 44 -3.30 -5.38 13.63
C VAL A 44 -2.21 -4.54 14.28
N ASP A 45 -1.35 -5.15 15.09
CA ASP A 45 -0.28 -4.46 15.79
C ASP A 45 1.06 -4.46 15.01
N ILE A 46 1.10 -5.09 13.82
CA ILE A 46 2.32 -5.19 13.02
C ILE A 46 2.07 -4.88 11.54
N ILE A 47 1.16 -3.96 11.28
CA ILE A 47 0.78 -3.56 9.91
C ILE A 47 1.97 -2.99 9.15
N TRP A 48 2.77 -2.11 9.79
CA TRP A 48 3.94 -1.52 9.13
C TRP A 48 4.89 -2.59 8.61
N GLU A 49 5.28 -3.51 9.46
CA GLU A 49 6.25 -4.54 9.07
C GLU A 49 5.65 -5.57 8.12
N ARG A 50 4.52 -6.14 8.51
CA ARG A 50 3.95 -7.31 7.84
C ARG A 50 3.33 -6.97 6.49
N HIS A 51 2.72 -5.80 6.39
CA HIS A 51 1.96 -5.43 5.19
C HIS A 51 2.58 -4.29 4.41
N ILE A 52 2.95 -3.19 5.05
CA ILE A 52 3.42 -2.00 4.31
C ILE A 52 4.88 -2.12 3.90
N LEU A 53 5.79 -2.32 4.84
CA LEU A 53 7.21 -2.46 4.50
C LEU A 53 7.47 -3.68 3.63
N ASN A 54 6.78 -4.77 3.90
CA ASN A 54 6.90 -5.99 3.10
C ASN A 54 6.46 -5.73 1.66
N SER A 55 5.37 -4.99 1.46
CA SER A 55 4.90 -4.61 0.13
C SER A 55 5.86 -3.65 -0.56
N ALA A 56 6.44 -2.71 0.17
CA ALA A 56 7.39 -1.74 -0.38
C ALA A 56 8.68 -2.40 -0.90
N ALA A 57 8.97 -3.61 -0.47
CA ALA A 57 10.15 -4.35 -0.92
C ALA A 57 10.15 -4.61 -2.42
N ILE A 58 8.99 -4.61 -3.09
CA ILE A 58 8.89 -4.79 -4.55
C ILE A 58 9.28 -3.54 -5.35
N VAL A 59 9.27 -2.37 -4.71
CA VAL A 59 9.44 -1.08 -5.41
C VAL A 59 10.76 -1.00 -6.20
N PRO A 60 11.92 -1.38 -5.66
CA PRO A 60 13.16 -1.35 -6.44
C PRO A 60 13.10 -2.24 -7.69
N PHE A 61 12.43 -3.39 -7.60
CA PHE A 61 12.27 -4.31 -8.73
C PHE A 61 11.37 -3.73 -9.82
N ILE A 62 10.31 -3.01 -9.43
CA ILE A 62 9.45 -2.33 -10.39
C ILE A 62 10.23 -1.22 -11.10
N ARG A 63 11.02 -0.45 -10.39
CA ARG A 63 11.86 0.60 -10.97
C ARG A 63 12.83 0.03 -12.00
N GLU A 64 13.48 -1.07 -11.65
CA GLU A 64 14.40 -1.74 -12.57
C GLU A 64 13.67 -2.26 -13.81
N ALA A 65 12.53 -2.91 -13.63
CA ALA A 65 11.75 -3.47 -14.72
C ALA A 65 11.20 -2.42 -15.68
N THR A 66 10.95 -1.20 -15.18
CA THR A 66 10.38 -0.10 -15.98
C THR A 66 11.43 0.92 -16.42
N ASP A 67 12.69 0.69 -16.08
CA ASP A 67 13.76 1.61 -16.43
C ASP A 67 13.88 1.76 -17.95
N GLY A 68 13.92 3.00 -18.42
CA GLY A 68 13.99 3.31 -19.84
C GLY A 68 12.67 3.14 -20.59
N MET A 69 11.61 2.70 -19.95
CA MET A 69 10.30 2.56 -20.60
C MET A 69 9.62 3.93 -20.73
N ARG A 70 9.01 4.16 -21.89
CA ARG A 70 8.28 5.41 -22.16
C ARG A 70 7.03 5.52 -21.28
N PHE A 71 6.30 4.41 -21.13
CA PHE A 71 5.10 4.33 -20.30
C PHE A 71 5.37 3.35 -19.17
N LYS A 72 5.38 3.87 -17.96
CA LYS A 72 5.65 3.06 -16.76
C LYS A 72 4.33 2.63 -16.17
N THR A 73 3.80 1.51 -16.67
CA THR A 73 2.51 0.96 -16.24
C THR A 73 2.72 -0.32 -15.45
N VAL A 74 1.91 -0.49 -14.41
CA VAL A 74 1.94 -1.65 -13.51
C VAL A 74 0.53 -2.13 -13.27
N ALA A 75 0.31 -3.44 -13.35
CA ALA A 75 -0.96 -4.05 -12.99
C ALA A 75 -0.75 -4.96 -11.77
N ASP A 76 -1.60 -4.80 -10.76
CA ASP A 76 -1.63 -5.67 -9.61
C ASP A 76 -2.86 -6.56 -9.72
N VAL A 77 -2.66 -7.84 -10.01
CA VAL A 77 -3.73 -8.80 -10.19
C VAL A 77 -4.03 -9.47 -8.86
N GLY A 78 -5.27 -9.33 -8.39
CA GLY A 78 -5.67 -9.83 -7.09
C GLY A 78 -5.25 -8.90 -5.96
N SER A 79 -5.56 -7.62 -6.08
CA SER A 79 -5.08 -6.58 -5.16
C SER A 79 -5.50 -6.76 -3.70
N GLY A 80 -6.63 -7.38 -3.45
CA GLY A 80 -7.11 -7.67 -2.10
C GLY A 80 -7.21 -6.44 -1.22
N GLY A 81 -6.45 -6.42 -0.13
CA GLY A 81 -6.36 -5.28 0.80
C GLY A 81 -5.51 -4.12 0.29
N GLY A 82 -4.91 -4.24 -0.89
CA GLY A 82 -4.04 -3.23 -1.47
C GLY A 82 -2.55 -3.56 -1.38
N PHE A 83 -2.24 -4.85 -1.22
CA PHE A 83 -0.88 -5.35 -1.06
C PHE A 83 -0.46 -6.18 -2.28
N PRO A 84 0.61 -5.82 -3.02
CA PRO A 84 1.44 -4.64 -2.82
C PRO A 84 0.97 -3.37 -3.54
N GLY A 85 -0.11 -3.42 -4.33
CA GLY A 85 -0.49 -2.39 -5.29
C GLY A 85 -0.58 -0.97 -4.74
N ILE A 86 -1.35 -0.78 -3.66
CA ILE A 86 -1.52 0.56 -3.07
C ILE A 86 -0.19 1.09 -2.52
N VAL A 87 0.57 0.24 -1.84
CA VAL A 87 1.86 0.64 -1.27
C VAL A 87 2.84 1.03 -2.39
N ALA A 88 2.93 0.20 -3.42
CA ALA A 88 3.82 0.47 -4.56
C ALA A 88 3.40 1.74 -5.30
N ALA A 89 2.11 1.97 -5.49
CA ALA A 89 1.61 3.17 -6.14
C ALA A 89 1.98 4.43 -5.36
N ALA A 90 1.88 4.40 -4.03
CA ALA A 90 2.28 5.52 -3.18
C ALA A 90 3.77 5.82 -3.31
N CYS A 91 4.59 4.78 -3.45
CA CYS A 91 6.05 4.93 -3.57
C CYS A 91 6.51 5.31 -4.99
N LEU A 92 5.68 5.14 -6.00
CA LEU A 92 6.02 5.33 -7.41
C LEU A 92 5.04 6.29 -8.08
N PRO A 93 5.08 7.59 -7.73
CA PRO A 93 4.10 8.55 -8.26
C PRO A 93 4.22 8.79 -9.78
N ASP A 94 5.34 8.43 -10.39
CA ASP A 94 5.57 8.53 -11.83
C ASP A 94 5.12 7.30 -12.62
N HIS A 95 4.55 6.31 -11.95
CA HIS A 95 4.02 5.09 -12.56
C HIS A 95 2.49 5.11 -12.54
N GLU A 96 1.89 4.50 -13.55
CA GLU A 96 0.44 4.33 -13.62
C GLU A 96 0.06 2.92 -13.18
N PHE A 97 -0.75 2.82 -12.14
CA PHE A 97 -1.16 1.55 -11.55
C PHE A 97 -2.61 1.21 -11.88
N THR A 98 -2.84 -0.06 -12.18
CA THR A 98 -4.18 -0.63 -12.31
C THR A 98 -4.31 -1.75 -11.31
N LEU A 99 -5.25 -1.60 -10.38
CA LEU A 99 -5.53 -2.62 -9.36
C LEU A 99 -6.71 -3.46 -9.82
N ILE A 100 -6.53 -4.76 -9.93
CA ILE A 100 -7.53 -5.69 -10.44
C ILE A 100 -7.98 -6.61 -9.31
N GLU A 101 -9.25 -6.53 -8.94
CA GLU A 101 -9.81 -7.27 -7.84
C GLU A 101 -11.24 -7.72 -8.17
N PRO A 102 -11.56 -9.03 -8.16
CA PRO A 102 -12.89 -9.50 -8.52
C PRO A 102 -13.95 -9.31 -7.43
N MET A 103 -13.57 -9.16 -6.16
CA MET A 103 -14.53 -9.02 -5.06
C MET A 103 -14.97 -7.57 -4.91
N GLU A 104 -16.25 -7.31 -5.13
CA GLU A 104 -16.83 -5.97 -5.09
C GLU A 104 -16.52 -5.22 -3.78
N ARG A 105 -16.65 -5.87 -2.63
CA ARG A 105 -16.38 -5.23 -1.34
C ARG A 105 -14.91 -4.81 -1.19
N ARG A 106 -13.99 -5.53 -1.86
CA ARG A 106 -12.56 -5.18 -1.86
C ARG A 106 -12.28 -4.05 -2.83
N VAL A 107 -12.98 -4.01 -3.95
CA VAL A 107 -12.90 -2.87 -4.88
C VAL A 107 -13.35 -1.59 -4.17
N GLU A 108 -14.44 -1.65 -3.42
CA GLU A 108 -14.92 -0.51 -2.62
C GLU A 108 -13.86 -0.05 -1.62
N TRP A 109 -13.21 -1.01 -0.93
CA TRP A 109 -12.12 -0.71 -0.02
C TRP A 109 -10.97 0.00 -0.73
N LEU A 110 -10.54 -0.52 -1.89
CA LEU A 110 -9.45 0.06 -2.67
C LEU A 110 -9.79 1.49 -3.13
N GLU A 111 -11.02 1.72 -3.57
CA GLU A 111 -11.48 3.05 -3.96
C GLU A 111 -11.47 4.03 -2.79
N GLU A 112 -11.91 3.59 -1.62
CA GLU A 112 -11.84 4.39 -0.40
C GLU A 112 -10.40 4.76 -0.06
N CYS A 113 -9.49 3.79 -0.13
CA CYS A 113 -8.08 4.02 0.15
C CYS A 113 -7.47 5.04 -0.82
N VAL A 114 -7.72 4.88 -2.10
CA VAL A 114 -7.23 5.81 -3.14
C VAL A 114 -7.70 7.23 -2.85
N ASN A 115 -8.97 7.39 -2.50
CA ASN A 115 -9.55 8.71 -2.20
C ASN A 115 -8.97 9.31 -0.91
N GLU A 116 -8.94 8.53 0.16
CA GLU A 116 -8.47 9.01 1.46
C GLU A 116 -6.97 9.32 1.47
N MET A 117 -6.18 8.54 0.75
CA MET A 117 -4.74 8.77 0.62
C MET A 117 -4.40 9.88 -0.37
N GLY A 118 -5.32 10.23 -1.25
CA GLY A 118 -5.06 11.22 -2.30
C GLY A 118 -4.19 10.67 -3.42
N LEU A 119 -4.22 9.36 -3.67
CA LEU A 119 -3.49 8.75 -4.78
C LEU A 119 -4.05 9.22 -6.12
N LYS A 120 -3.16 9.56 -7.06
CA LYS A 120 -3.55 10.09 -8.36
C LYS A 120 -3.04 9.27 -9.53
N ASN A 121 -2.30 8.24 -9.24
CA ASN A 121 -1.68 7.34 -10.23
C ASN A 121 -2.24 5.94 -10.15
#